data_b8591c649106142e4969d86c67224a73
#
_entry.id   b8591c649106142e4969d86c67224a73
#
_cell.length_a   1.000
_cell.length_b   1.000
_cell.length_c   1.000
_cell.angle_alpha   90.00
_cell.angle_beta   90.00
_cell.angle_gamma   90.00
#
_symmetry.space_group_name_H-M   'P 1'
#
loop_
_entity.id
_entity.type
_entity.pdbx_description
1 polymer ?
#
loop_
_entity_poly.entity_id
_entity_poly.type
_entity_poly.pdbx_seq_one_letter_code
_entity_poly.pdbx_strand_id
1 'polypeptide(L)'
;LLAVLGLAVAGCDSDGDESSGAPREVTTTRVQVVEGLGREGGFDPGQIYERLSPGVVTILSIFDGGAGLLQDDGEGGQGSGFVLDSRGYIATNAHVVTTGGGPGGGSERAKQVFVEFADGNRVPAEIVGDDPNADVALLKIDPAGLRLTPLRLGRSDVLDVGEPVAAIGSPFGERQSLSIGVISALDRNIESLTRFQIGNAIQTDAAINPGNSGGPLLDAHGRVIGINAQIKSQSGGGEGVGFAIPVDAVERSLRELRDDGRVEYGYLGVTTLPLWPQLAERLDLDARDGGLVQEVEEDSPAEDAGLRGGGEEIDFQATPLRTGGDVIVAVNGRRLTRREDLADVISAMSAGERVELDVLRDGERRKIEVELGQRPANSG
;
A
#
# COMPACT_ATOMS: atom_id res chain seq x y z
N LEU A 1 2.47 5.31 46.13
CA LEU A 1 3.14 4.51 47.14
C LEU A 1 3.44 3.16 46.53
N LEU A 2 4.72 2.96 46.14
CA LEU A 2 5.23 1.68 45.59
C LEU A 2 5.41 0.68 46.72
N ALA A 3 4.82 -0.50 46.62
CA ALA A 3 5.17 -1.66 47.44
C ALA A 3 5.83 -2.70 46.52
N VAL A 4 7.14 -2.89 46.74
CA VAL A 4 7.92 -3.98 46.13
C VAL A 4 7.86 -5.17 47.09
N LEU A 5 7.25 -6.28 46.71
CA LEU A 5 7.30 -7.54 47.40
C LEU A 5 8.32 -8.46 46.72
N GLY A 6 9.49 -8.62 47.30
CA GLY A 6 10.47 -9.61 46.89
C GLY A 6 10.20 -10.95 47.57
N LEU A 7 10.02 -12.00 46.79
CA LEU A 7 10.01 -13.39 47.29
C LEU A 7 11.39 -14.00 47.01
N ALA A 8 12.13 -14.30 48.06
CA ALA A 8 13.32 -15.11 47.98
C ALA A 8 12.94 -16.59 48.18
N VAL A 9 13.28 -17.44 47.25
CA VAL A 9 13.20 -18.90 47.39
C VAL A 9 14.62 -19.43 47.54
N ALA A 10 14.89 -20.05 48.71
CA ALA A 10 16.13 -20.74 48.97
C ALA A 10 16.11 -22.11 48.28
N GLY A 11 17.15 -22.39 47.49
CA GLY A 11 17.37 -23.68 46.87
C GLY A 11 18.22 -24.55 47.76
N CYS A 12 17.91 -25.84 47.84
CA CYS A 12 18.76 -26.90 48.41
C CYS A 12 19.63 -27.51 47.32
N ASP A 13 20.92 -27.61 47.63
CA ASP A 13 21.92 -28.32 46.84
C ASP A 13 21.63 -29.82 46.76
N SER A 14 21.88 -30.41 45.62
CA SER A 14 22.40 -31.77 45.48
C SER A 14 23.15 -31.92 44.14
N ASP A 15 24.36 -32.42 44.30
CA ASP A 15 25.40 -32.63 43.30
C ASP A 15 25.00 -33.42 42.03
N GLY A 16 25.62 -33.07 40.92
CA GLY A 16 26.06 -33.97 39.87
C GLY A 16 25.50 -33.75 38.49
N ASP A 17 26.21 -33.15 37.64
CA ASP A 17 26.69 -33.52 36.33
C ASP A 17 26.93 -32.29 35.41
N GLU A 18 28.16 -32.16 35.00
CA GLU A 18 28.61 -31.11 34.08
C GLU A 18 28.14 -31.40 32.66
N SER A 19 27.15 -30.62 32.14
CA SER A 19 27.01 -30.41 30.73
C SER A 19 26.85 -28.90 30.46
N SER A 20 27.86 -28.36 29.79
CA SER A 20 27.96 -26.96 29.36
C SER A 20 26.84 -26.59 28.38
N GLY A 21 25.72 -26.20 28.90
CA GLY A 21 24.65 -25.52 28.13
C GLY A 21 24.78 -24.02 28.32
N ALA A 22 25.00 -23.27 27.23
CA ALA A 22 24.95 -21.83 27.25
C ALA A 22 23.60 -21.33 27.81
N PRO A 23 23.58 -20.26 28.61
CA PRO A 23 22.35 -19.76 29.19
C PRO A 23 21.38 -19.38 28.06
N ARG A 24 20.19 -19.98 28.07
CA ARG A 24 19.09 -19.55 27.20
C ARG A 24 18.67 -18.15 27.65
N GLU A 25 18.89 -17.17 26.78
CA GLU A 25 18.40 -15.82 26.97
C GLU A 25 16.87 -15.87 26.92
N VAL A 26 16.23 -15.71 28.05
CA VAL A 26 14.77 -15.61 28.14
C VAL A 26 14.41 -14.18 27.79
N THR A 27 14.05 -13.96 26.52
CA THR A 27 13.52 -12.69 26.09
C THR A 27 12.10 -12.52 26.63
N THR A 28 11.96 -11.72 27.67
CA THR A 28 10.65 -11.40 28.24
C THR A 28 10.07 -10.20 27.48
N THR A 29 9.07 -10.43 26.63
CA THR A 29 8.30 -9.36 26.01
C THR A 29 7.36 -8.77 27.06
N ARG A 30 7.59 -7.52 27.48
CA ARG A 30 6.62 -6.78 28.29
C ARG A 30 5.55 -6.22 27.34
N VAL A 31 4.34 -6.79 27.41
CA VAL A 31 3.15 -6.18 26.81
C VAL A 31 2.65 -5.11 27.77
N GLN A 32 2.77 -3.84 27.40
CA GLN A 32 2.17 -2.73 28.13
C GLN A 32 0.73 -2.58 27.64
N VAL A 33 -0.24 -3.04 28.43
CA VAL A 33 -1.65 -2.79 28.17
C VAL A 33 -1.92 -1.33 28.50
N VAL A 34 -2.19 -0.53 27.48
CA VAL A 34 -2.66 0.85 27.65
C VAL A 34 -4.14 0.77 28.00
N GLU A 35 -4.49 0.93 29.28
CA GLU A 35 -5.87 1.05 29.70
C GLU A 35 -6.44 2.39 29.21
N GLY A 36 -7.52 2.37 28.42
CA GLY A 36 -8.24 3.57 27.98
C GLY A 36 -8.71 3.58 26.52
N LEU A 37 -8.36 2.58 25.73
CA LEU A 37 -8.86 2.42 24.36
C LEU A 37 -10.24 1.75 24.36
N GLY A 38 -11.25 2.35 24.99
CA GLY A 38 -12.58 1.73 25.03
C GLY A 38 -13.51 2.34 26.06
N ARG A 39 -13.78 3.63 25.99
CA ARG A 39 -14.94 4.23 26.68
C ARG A 39 -15.88 4.84 25.67
N GLU A 40 -17.18 4.61 25.86
CA GLU A 40 -18.35 5.03 25.10
C GLU A 40 -18.04 5.84 23.81
N GLY A 41 -17.99 5.15 22.65
CA GLY A 41 -17.62 5.70 21.34
C GLY A 41 -16.15 5.52 20.95
N GLY A 42 -15.33 4.80 21.76
CA GLY A 42 -13.94 4.53 21.50
C GLY A 42 -13.69 3.27 20.66
N PHE A 43 -12.41 3.03 20.33
CA PHE A 43 -11.95 1.89 19.56
C PHE A 43 -12.16 0.57 20.32
N ASP A 44 -13.02 -0.31 19.79
CA ASP A 44 -13.27 -1.66 20.33
C ASP A 44 -12.93 -2.71 19.25
N PRO A 45 -11.67 -3.20 19.23
CA PRO A 45 -11.21 -4.16 18.23
C PRO A 45 -11.93 -5.51 18.33
N GLY A 46 -12.38 -5.91 19.51
CA GLY A 46 -13.16 -7.14 19.70
C GLY A 46 -14.49 -7.08 18.97
N GLN A 47 -15.23 -5.97 19.12
CA GLN A 47 -16.49 -5.73 18.42
C GLN A 47 -16.28 -5.58 16.89
N ILE A 48 -15.21 -4.91 16.47
CA ILE A 48 -14.84 -4.77 15.05
C ILE A 48 -14.65 -6.18 14.46
N TYR A 49 -13.86 -7.02 15.12
CA TYR A 49 -13.61 -8.38 14.67
C TYR A 49 -14.89 -9.22 14.59
N GLU A 50 -15.66 -9.27 15.65
CA GLU A 50 -16.90 -10.07 15.71
C GLU A 50 -17.89 -9.69 14.59
N ARG A 51 -18.00 -8.40 14.30
CA ARG A 51 -18.98 -7.90 13.32
C ARG A 51 -18.50 -7.97 11.88
N LEU A 52 -17.21 -7.78 11.63
CA LEU A 52 -16.67 -7.57 10.28
C LEU A 52 -15.85 -8.73 9.76
N SER A 53 -15.29 -9.61 10.62
CA SER A 53 -14.55 -10.79 10.15
C SER A 53 -15.38 -11.70 9.22
N PRO A 54 -16.71 -11.85 9.35
CA PRO A 54 -17.47 -12.65 8.37
C PRO A 54 -17.45 -12.09 6.95
N GLY A 55 -17.11 -10.82 6.78
CA GLY A 55 -16.95 -10.17 5.48
C GLY A 55 -15.52 -10.18 4.95
N VAL A 56 -14.56 -10.67 5.72
CA VAL A 56 -13.18 -10.88 5.29
C VAL A 56 -13.02 -12.33 4.84
N VAL A 57 -12.40 -12.54 3.70
CA VAL A 57 -12.29 -13.85 3.04
C VAL A 57 -10.84 -14.20 2.78
N THR A 58 -10.56 -15.50 2.63
CA THR A 58 -9.30 -16.01 2.11
C THR A 58 -9.40 -16.14 0.61
N ILE A 59 -8.38 -15.68 -0.11
CA ILE A 59 -8.24 -15.82 -1.55
C ILE A 59 -7.20 -16.91 -1.82
N LEU A 60 -7.56 -17.87 -2.67
CA LEU A 60 -6.70 -18.96 -3.10
C LEU A 60 -6.55 -18.89 -4.62
N SER A 61 -5.34 -18.65 -5.10
CA SER A 61 -5.01 -18.48 -6.51
C SER A 61 -4.18 -19.65 -7.01
N ILE A 62 -4.52 -20.20 -8.20
CA ILE A 62 -3.79 -21.28 -8.87
C ILE A 62 -3.25 -20.75 -10.18
N PHE A 63 -1.92 -20.80 -10.32
CA PHE A 63 -1.19 -20.37 -11.52
C PHE A 63 -0.80 -21.54 -12.42
N ASP A 64 -0.33 -21.24 -13.66
CA ASP A 64 0.18 -22.26 -14.58
C ASP A 64 1.55 -22.80 -14.13
N GLY A 65 1.72 -24.13 -14.24
CA GLY A 65 2.97 -24.82 -13.91
C GLY A 65 3.01 -25.47 -12.55
N GLY A 66 2.05 -25.20 -11.66
CA GLY A 66 2.09 -25.65 -10.28
C GLY A 66 1.33 -26.91 -9.99
N ALA A 67 1.95 -27.81 -9.25
CA ALA A 67 1.29 -28.76 -8.40
C ALA A 67 0.51 -27.95 -7.33
N GLY A 68 -0.77 -28.29 -7.15
CA GLY A 68 -1.72 -27.49 -6.37
C GLY A 68 -1.26 -27.13 -4.94
N LEU A 69 -2.04 -26.30 -4.31
CA LEU A 69 -1.98 -25.62 -2.99
C LEU A 69 -1.31 -26.35 -1.81
N LEU A 70 -0.84 -27.57 -1.97
CA LEU A 70 -0.35 -28.45 -0.89
C LEU A 70 1.09 -28.97 -1.11
N GLN A 71 1.84 -28.46 -2.09
CA GLN A 71 3.26 -28.80 -2.22
C GLN A 71 4.14 -27.61 -1.85
N ASP A 72 5.15 -27.91 -1.06
CA ASP A 72 6.14 -26.99 -0.44
C ASP A 72 7.00 -26.17 -1.44
N ASP A 73 6.73 -26.35 -2.75
CA ASP A 73 7.48 -25.74 -3.86
C ASP A 73 6.78 -24.52 -4.53
N GLY A 74 5.74 -23.97 -3.92
CA GLY A 74 5.50 -22.53 -3.99
C GLY A 74 4.81 -21.94 -5.21
N GLU A 75 3.86 -22.57 -5.91
CA GLU A 75 3.15 -21.91 -7.03
C GLU A 75 1.62 -21.68 -6.80
N GLY A 76 1.20 -21.63 -5.54
CA GLY A 76 -0.15 -21.19 -5.16
C GLY A 76 -0.10 -19.84 -4.44
N GLY A 77 -0.77 -18.83 -4.97
CA GLY A 77 -0.96 -17.54 -4.28
C GLY A 77 -2.03 -17.68 -3.20
N GLN A 78 -1.74 -17.19 -1.99
CA GLN A 78 -2.72 -17.08 -0.91
C GLN A 78 -2.68 -15.67 -0.33
N GLY A 79 -3.87 -15.11 -0.10
CA GLY A 79 -4.02 -13.80 0.53
C GLY A 79 -5.42 -13.65 1.14
N SER A 80 -5.74 -12.44 1.48
CA SER A 80 -7.05 -12.05 2.00
C SER A 80 -7.81 -11.18 1.00
N GLY A 81 -9.08 -11.01 1.26
CA GLY A 81 -9.94 -10.06 0.57
C GLY A 81 -11.10 -9.67 1.47
N PHE A 82 -11.95 -8.78 1.00
CA PHE A 82 -13.16 -8.42 1.72
C PHE A 82 -14.33 -8.16 0.77
N VAL A 83 -15.52 -8.48 1.24
CA VAL A 83 -16.77 -8.32 0.50
C VAL A 83 -17.12 -6.84 0.40
N LEU A 84 -17.35 -6.36 -0.83
CA LEU A 84 -17.75 -4.98 -1.11
C LEU A 84 -19.25 -4.79 -1.07
N ASP A 85 -20.01 -5.77 -1.62
CA ASP A 85 -21.46 -5.65 -1.70
C ASP A 85 -22.16 -7.02 -1.76
N SER A 86 -23.48 -6.98 -1.65
CA SER A 86 -24.34 -8.19 -1.72
C SER A 86 -24.41 -8.83 -3.11
N ARG A 87 -23.89 -8.19 -4.14
CA ARG A 87 -23.81 -8.75 -5.50
C ARG A 87 -22.62 -9.71 -5.65
N GLY A 88 -21.74 -9.81 -4.64
CA GLY A 88 -20.60 -10.70 -4.61
C GLY A 88 -19.32 -10.10 -5.22
N TYR A 89 -19.19 -8.79 -5.22
CA TYR A 89 -17.88 -8.15 -5.50
C TYR A 89 -16.99 -8.23 -4.28
N ILE A 90 -15.70 -8.51 -4.52
CA ILE A 90 -14.67 -8.67 -3.48
C ILE A 90 -13.44 -7.89 -3.90
N ALA A 91 -12.87 -7.12 -2.98
CA ALA A 91 -11.60 -6.44 -3.16
C ALA A 91 -10.46 -7.28 -2.58
N THR A 92 -9.31 -7.25 -3.24
CA THR A 92 -8.04 -7.85 -2.78
C THR A 92 -6.86 -7.12 -3.43
N ASN A 93 -5.62 -7.54 -3.16
CA ASN A 93 -4.46 -7.05 -3.90
C ASN A 93 -4.31 -7.73 -5.26
N ALA A 94 -3.71 -7.02 -6.22
CA ALA A 94 -3.41 -7.58 -7.54
C ALA A 94 -2.39 -8.73 -7.44
N HIS A 95 -1.34 -8.60 -6.61
CA HIS A 95 -0.33 -9.65 -6.41
C HIS A 95 -0.89 -10.96 -5.83
N VAL A 96 -2.10 -10.94 -5.23
CA VAL A 96 -2.76 -12.16 -4.74
C VAL A 96 -3.31 -12.99 -5.89
N VAL A 97 -3.68 -12.37 -7.00
CA VAL A 97 -4.34 -13.02 -8.16
C VAL A 97 -3.51 -12.93 -9.45
N THR A 98 -2.31 -12.36 -9.37
CA THR A 98 -1.36 -12.30 -10.48
C THR A 98 0.02 -12.76 -10.05
N THR A 99 0.80 -13.34 -10.95
CA THR A 99 2.24 -13.52 -10.72
C THR A 99 2.89 -12.15 -10.72
N GLY A 100 3.77 -11.87 -9.74
CA GLY A 100 4.49 -10.59 -9.71
C GLY A 100 5.26 -10.38 -11.02
N GLY A 101 4.95 -9.32 -11.73
CA GLY A 101 5.74 -8.84 -12.84
C GLY A 101 7.05 -8.28 -12.27
N GLY A 102 8.15 -9.05 -12.31
CA GLY A 102 9.49 -8.49 -12.10
C GLY A 102 9.87 -7.58 -13.26
N PRO A 103 10.96 -6.79 -13.15
CA PRO A 103 11.46 -5.99 -14.27
C PRO A 103 11.61 -6.84 -15.53
N GLY A 104 10.83 -6.56 -16.58
CA GLY A 104 10.84 -7.29 -17.85
C GLY A 104 9.97 -8.55 -17.94
N GLY A 105 9.20 -8.92 -16.90
CA GLY A 105 8.25 -10.05 -16.92
C GLY A 105 6.80 -9.54 -16.94
N GLY A 106 5.99 -10.06 -17.87
CA GLY A 106 4.55 -9.82 -17.87
C GLY A 106 3.90 -10.42 -16.61
N SER A 107 2.95 -9.71 -16.03
CA SER A 107 2.11 -10.27 -14.97
C SER A 107 1.10 -11.24 -15.58
N GLU A 108 1.06 -12.49 -15.11
CA GLU A 108 0.06 -13.47 -15.53
C GLU A 108 -1.03 -13.60 -14.45
N ARG A 109 -2.28 -13.57 -14.87
CA ARG A 109 -3.42 -13.80 -13.97
C ARG A 109 -3.52 -15.29 -13.58
N ALA A 110 -3.95 -15.52 -12.34
CA ALA A 110 -4.27 -16.87 -11.90
C ALA A 110 -5.31 -17.51 -12.82
N LYS A 111 -5.12 -18.81 -13.13
CA LYS A 111 -6.08 -19.59 -13.92
C LYS A 111 -7.38 -19.84 -13.19
N GLN A 112 -7.28 -20.04 -11.89
CA GLN A 112 -8.43 -20.28 -11.03
C GLN A 112 -8.22 -19.50 -9.74
N VAL A 113 -9.30 -18.88 -9.29
CA VAL A 113 -9.35 -18.19 -8.00
C VAL A 113 -10.53 -18.74 -7.22
N PHE A 114 -10.30 -19.06 -5.97
CA PHE A 114 -11.35 -19.48 -5.03
C PHE A 114 -11.39 -18.49 -3.86
N VAL A 115 -12.60 -18.24 -3.40
CA VAL A 115 -12.88 -17.45 -2.21
C VAL A 115 -13.40 -18.36 -1.12
N GLU A 116 -12.71 -18.37 0.02
CA GLU A 116 -13.11 -19.14 1.19
C GLU A 116 -13.61 -18.20 2.29
N PHE A 117 -14.80 -18.46 2.78
CA PHE A 117 -15.47 -17.70 3.83
C PHE A 117 -15.18 -18.29 5.22
N ALA A 118 -15.42 -17.50 6.28
CA ALA A 118 -15.24 -17.90 7.67
C ALA A 118 -16.02 -19.15 8.09
N ASP A 119 -17.14 -19.43 7.42
CA ASP A 119 -17.98 -20.61 7.65
C ASP A 119 -17.51 -21.87 6.90
N GLY A 120 -16.37 -21.76 6.17
CA GLY A 120 -15.78 -22.85 5.38
C GLY A 120 -16.38 -23.01 3.97
N ASN A 121 -17.34 -22.19 3.58
CA ASN A 121 -17.80 -22.18 2.18
C ASN A 121 -16.66 -21.70 1.27
N ARG A 122 -16.37 -22.47 0.22
CA ARG A 122 -15.39 -22.15 -0.80
C ARG A 122 -16.05 -22.13 -2.16
N VAL A 123 -15.98 -20.99 -2.84
CA VAL A 123 -16.63 -20.77 -4.14
C VAL A 123 -15.63 -20.27 -5.18
N PRO A 124 -15.81 -20.60 -6.47
CA PRO A 124 -14.98 -20.02 -7.53
C PRO A 124 -15.25 -18.52 -7.66
N ALA A 125 -14.21 -17.78 -8.03
CA ALA A 125 -14.28 -16.35 -8.31
C ALA A 125 -13.75 -16.06 -9.71
N GLU A 126 -14.35 -15.09 -10.36
CA GLU A 126 -13.87 -14.48 -11.60
C GLU A 126 -13.03 -13.25 -11.28
N ILE A 127 -11.89 -13.07 -11.92
CA ILE A 127 -11.11 -11.82 -11.87
C ILE A 127 -11.78 -10.85 -12.84
N VAL A 128 -12.49 -9.84 -12.31
CA VAL A 128 -13.11 -8.77 -13.12
C VAL A 128 -12.01 -7.92 -13.74
N GLY A 129 -11.00 -7.59 -12.96
CA GLY A 129 -9.82 -6.87 -13.41
C GLY A 129 -8.80 -6.71 -12.28
N ASP A 130 -7.60 -6.29 -12.64
CA ASP A 130 -6.51 -5.98 -11.74
C ASP A 130 -5.82 -4.67 -12.14
N ASP A 131 -5.34 -3.97 -11.14
CA ASP A 131 -4.58 -2.74 -11.25
C ASP A 131 -3.19 -2.95 -10.63
N PRO A 132 -2.18 -3.27 -11.43
CA PRO A 132 -0.83 -3.51 -10.93
C PRO A 132 -0.13 -2.24 -10.45
N ASN A 133 -0.60 -1.05 -10.87
CA ASN A 133 -0.02 0.23 -10.42
C ASN A 133 -0.44 0.60 -8.99
N ALA A 134 -1.66 0.25 -8.58
CA ALA A 134 -2.14 0.44 -7.23
C ALA A 134 -2.15 -0.85 -6.40
N ASP A 135 -1.76 -1.99 -7.00
CA ASP A 135 -1.83 -3.32 -6.38
C ASP A 135 -3.24 -3.66 -5.86
N VAL A 136 -4.28 -3.41 -6.68
CA VAL A 136 -5.68 -3.67 -6.36
C VAL A 136 -6.28 -4.64 -7.38
N ALA A 137 -7.10 -5.59 -6.94
CA ALA A 137 -7.89 -6.44 -7.82
C ALA A 137 -9.36 -6.48 -7.40
N LEU A 138 -10.24 -6.64 -8.39
CA LEU A 138 -11.66 -6.81 -8.22
C LEU A 138 -12.05 -8.21 -8.64
N LEU A 139 -12.66 -8.96 -7.71
CA LEU A 139 -13.18 -10.30 -7.95
C LEU A 139 -14.71 -10.27 -7.93
N LYS A 140 -15.29 -11.29 -8.57
CA LYS A 140 -16.73 -11.53 -8.61
C LYS A 140 -17.04 -13.00 -8.34
N ILE A 141 -17.93 -13.24 -7.38
CA ILE A 141 -18.47 -14.57 -7.08
C ILE A 141 -19.98 -14.63 -7.35
N ASP A 142 -20.52 -15.82 -7.50
CA ASP A 142 -21.97 -16.01 -7.43
C ASP A 142 -22.42 -15.94 -5.97
N PRO A 143 -23.27 -14.98 -5.59
CA PRO A 143 -23.72 -14.83 -4.21
C PRO A 143 -24.81 -15.82 -3.81
N ALA A 144 -25.31 -16.65 -4.74
CA ALA A 144 -26.44 -17.55 -4.50
C ALA A 144 -26.12 -18.55 -3.37
N GLY A 145 -26.98 -18.59 -2.36
CA GLY A 145 -26.82 -19.48 -1.21
C GLY A 145 -25.80 -19.05 -0.16
N LEU A 146 -25.09 -17.91 -0.37
CA LEU A 146 -24.12 -17.39 0.55
C LEU A 146 -24.71 -16.30 1.46
N ARG A 147 -24.15 -16.18 2.66
CA ARG A 147 -24.41 -15.06 3.56
C ARG A 147 -23.24 -14.09 3.50
N LEU A 148 -23.42 -13.01 2.75
CA LEU A 148 -22.38 -12.00 2.57
C LEU A 148 -22.50 -10.89 3.64
N THR A 149 -21.34 -10.44 4.16
CA THR A 149 -21.23 -9.31 5.08
C THR A 149 -20.38 -8.23 4.43
N PRO A 150 -20.94 -7.26 3.69
CA PRO A 150 -20.20 -6.19 3.06
C PRO A 150 -19.53 -5.27 4.08
N LEU A 151 -18.28 -4.89 3.82
CA LEU A 151 -17.55 -3.88 4.58
C LEU A 151 -17.79 -2.50 3.96
N ARG A 152 -17.87 -1.49 4.80
CA ARG A 152 -18.05 -0.10 4.36
C ARG A 152 -16.71 0.55 4.12
N LEU A 153 -16.54 1.18 2.97
CA LEU A 153 -15.37 2.02 2.69
C LEU A 153 -15.47 3.32 3.52
N GLY A 154 -14.34 3.74 4.05
CA GLY A 154 -14.15 5.00 4.76
C GLY A 154 -13.59 6.08 3.84
N ARG A 155 -12.65 6.86 4.36
CA ARG A 155 -11.93 7.92 3.64
C ARG A 155 -10.49 7.94 4.15
N SER A 156 -9.52 8.04 3.25
CA SER A 156 -8.10 8.11 3.61
C SER A 156 -7.53 9.54 3.59
N ASP A 157 -8.22 10.49 2.98
CA ASP A 157 -7.81 11.89 2.89
C ASP A 157 -7.98 12.71 4.20
N VAL A 158 -8.64 12.13 5.22
CA VAL A 158 -8.93 12.78 6.51
C VAL A 158 -8.26 12.09 7.69
N LEU A 159 -7.33 11.18 7.44
CA LEU A 159 -6.65 10.40 8.48
C LEU A 159 -5.55 11.22 9.17
N ASP A 160 -5.38 10.96 10.46
CA ASP A 160 -4.32 11.53 11.26
C ASP A 160 -3.38 10.46 11.82
N VAL A 161 -2.09 10.80 11.95
CA VAL A 161 -1.09 9.95 12.63
C VAL A 161 -1.46 9.78 14.08
N GLY A 162 -1.44 8.53 14.55
CA GLY A 162 -1.83 8.15 15.92
C GLY A 162 -3.26 7.64 16.02
N GLU A 163 -4.08 7.69 14.98
CA GLU A 163 -5.39 7.07 14.97
C GLU A 163 -5.29 5.55 15.09
N PRO A 164 -6.13 4.91 15.93
CA PRO A 164 -6.11 3.47 16.11
C PRO A 164 -6.68 2.75 14.89
N VAL A 165 -6.05 1.65 14.53
CA VAL A 165 -6.44 0.81 13.39
C VAL A 165 -6.48 -0.67 13.74
N ALA A 166 -7.29 -1.41 12.99
CA ALA A 166 -7.40 -2.86 13.06
C ALA A 166 -7.20 -3.46 11.66
N ALA A 167 -6.29 -4.41 11.53
CA ALA A 167 -6.11 -5.21 10.32
C ALA A 167 -6.74 -6.59 10.54
N ILE A 168 -7.56 -7.04 9.60
CA ILE A 168 -8.12 -8.40 9.60
C ILE A 168 -7.63 -9.12 8.35
N GLY A 169 -7.17 -10.37 8.51
CA GLY A 169 -6.73 -11.21 7.41
C GLY A 169 -6.72 -12.69 7.78
N SER A 170 -6.33 -13.54 6.84
CA SER A 170 -6.24 -14.99 7.00
C SER A 170 -4.79 -15.45 6.78
N PRO A 171 -3.88 -15.17 7.72
CA PRO A 171 -2.49 -15.55 7.57
C PRO A 171 -2.32 -17.07 7.56
N PHE A 172 -1.48 -17.58 6.67
CA PHE A 172 -1.09 -18.99 6.57
C PHE A 172 -2.26 -20.00 6.40
N GLY A 173 -3.44 -19.55 5.91
CA GLY A 173 -4.63 -20.42 5.80
C GLY A 173 -5.29 -20.77 7.14
N GLU A 174 -4.83 -20.14 8.21
CA GLU A 174 -5.46 -20.20 9.50
C GLU A 174 -6.75 -19.35 9.52
N ARG A 175 -7.59 -19.55 10.54
CA ARG A 175 -8.80 -18.70 10.70
C ARG A 175 -8.40 -17.23 10.77
N GLN A 176 -9.31 -16.35 10.31
CA GLN A 176 -9.09 -14.91 10.31
C GLN A 176 -8.47 -14.44 11.64
N SER A 177 -7.41 -13.66 11.54
CA SER A 177 -6.73 -13.06 12.67
C SER A 177 -6.92 -11.56 12.68
N LEU A 178 -6.93 -11.00 13.87
CA LEU A 178 -6.99 -9.58 14.15
C LEU A 178 -5.61 -9.09 14.57
N SER A 179 -5.14 -8.04 13.94
CA SER A 179 -3.99 -7.26 14.39
C SER A 179 -4.44 -5.82 14.66
N ILE A 180 -3.91 -5.20 15.70
CA ILE A 180 -4.24 -3.83 16.08
C ILE A 180 -2.96 -2.99 16.15
N GLY A 181 -3.09 -1.70 15.85
CA GLY A 181 -2.00 -0.74 15.91
C GLY A 181 -2.54 0.67 15.76
N VAL A 182 -1.66 1.55 15.28
CA VAL A 182 -1.99 2.94 14.96
C VAL A 182 -1.49 3.29 13.55
N ILE A 183 -1.99 4.39 13.00
CA ILE A 183 -1.37 5.03 11.84
C ILE A 183 -0.05 5.61 12.29
N SER A 184 1.06 5.05 11.82
CA SER A 184 2.41 5.47 12.19
C SER A 184 2.91 6.64 11.34
N ALA A 185 2.50 6.68 10.07
CA ALA A 185 2.77 7.78 9.14
C ALA A 185 1.79 7.74 7.96
N LEU A 186 1.67 8.85 7.27
CA LEU A 186 0.94 9.03 6.02
C LEU A 186 1.91 9.47 4.92
N ASP A 187 1.40 9.57 3.70
CA ASP A 187 2.12 10.09 2.54
C ASP A 187 3.43 9.29 2.28
N ARG A 188 3.37 7.96 2.39
CA ARG A 188 4.50 7.08 2.07
C ARG A 188 4.42 6.61 0.63
N ASN A 189 5.59 6.53 -0.01
CA ASN A 189 5.72 5.87 -1.31
C ASN A 189 6.16 4.43 -1.10
N ILE A 190 5.44 3.48 -1.67
CA ILE A 190 5.75 2.05 -1.63
C ILE A 190 5.87 1.49 -3.05
N GLU A 191 6.52 0.35 -3.18
CA GLU A 191 6.68 -0.32 -4.47
C GLU A 191 5.34 -0.86 -4.97
N SER A 192 5.05 -0.67 -6.26
CA SER A 192 3.95 -1.34 -6.95
C SER A 192 4.44 -2.62 -7.64
N LEU A 193 3.57 -3.29 -8.37
CA LEU A 193 3.94 -4.44 -9.23
C LEU A 193 4.55 -3.98 -10.56
N THR A 194 4.68 -2.69 -10.75
CA THR A 194 5.23 -2.06 -11.95
C THR A 194 6.51 -1.28 -11.60
N ARG A 195 7.10 -0.57 -12.55
CA ARG A 195 8.22 0.36 -12.29
C ARG A 195 7.82 1.63 -11.54
N PHE A 196 6.53 1.86 -11.37
CA PHE A 196 5.99 3.03 -10.69
C PHE A 196 5.80 2.76 -9.20
N GLN A 197 5.59 3.80 -8.42
CA GLN A 197 5.32 3.70 -6.99
C GLN A 197 3.83 3.94 -6.71
N ILE A 198 3.37 3.37 -5.60
CA ILE A 198 2.07 3.70 -5.00
C ILE A 198 2.32 4.82 -4.02
N GLY A 199 1.77 6.00 -4.31
CA GLY A 199 1.87 7.17 -3.43
C GLY A 199 0.84 7.15 -2.30
N ASN A 200 1.06 8.03 -1.31
CA ASN A 200 0.15 8.28 -0.19
C ASN A 200 -0.18 7.04 0.67
N ALA A 201 0.66 6.00 0.63
CA ALA A 201 0.44 4.79 1.41
C ALA A 201 0.39 5.08 2.92
N ILE A 202 -0.51 4.35 3.61
CA ILE A 202 -0.68 4.42 5.06
C ILE A 202 0.34 3.48 5.70
N GLN A 203 1.20 4.03 6.58
CA GLN A 203 2.10 3.22 7.40
C GLN A 203 1.44 2.91 8.75
N THR A 204 1.52 1.67 9.20
CA THR A 204 0.98 1.22 10.48
C THR A 204 1.96 0.28 11.20
N ASP A 205 1.88 0.22 12.52
CA ASP A 205 2.55 -0.76 13.37
C ASP A 205 1.66 -1.98 13.69
N ALA A 206 0.42 -1.99 13.21
CA ALA A 206 -0.38 -3.22 13.19
C ALA A 206 0.40 -4.31 12.45
N ALA A 207 0.49 -5.50 13.03
CA ALA A 207 1.28 -6.58 12.44
C ALA A 207 0.65 -7.02 11.10
N ILE A 208 1.29 -6.64 10.00
CA ILE A 208 0.97 -7.12 8.66
C ILE A 208 1.97 -8.23 8.34
N ASN A 209 1.47 -9.41 7.95
CA ASN A 209 2.26 -10.58 7.61
C ASN A 209 1.73 -11.21 6.33
N PRO A 210 2.51 -12.10 5.66
CA PRO A 210 1.99 -12.88 4.54
C PRO A 210 0.67 -13.55 4.88
N GLY A 211 -0.34 -13.33 4.03
CA GLY A 211 -1.73 -13.77 4.24
C GLY A 211 -2.68 -12.66 4.70
N ASN A 212 -2.21 -11.58 5.34
CA ASN A 212 -3.03 -10.40 5.59
C ASN A 212 -3.16 -9.49 4.34
N SER A 213 -2.26 -9.63 3.37
CA SER A 213 -2.31 -8.89 2.10
C SER A 213 -3.65 -9.09 1.39
N GLY A 214 -4.24 -8.00 0.92
CA GLY A 214 -5.59 -7.97 0.34
C GLY A 214 -6.72 -7.82 1.36
N GLY A 215 -6.45 -8.04 2.65
CA GLY A 215 -7.40 -7.80 3.73
C GLY A 215 -7.55 -6.31 4.07
N PRO A 216 -8.62 -5.94 4.78
CA PRO A 216 -8.89 -4.55 5.13
C PRO A 216 -8.02 -4.04 6.27
N LEU A 217 -7.58 -2.78 6.17
CA LEU A 217 -7.20 -1.94 7.30
C LEU A 217 -8.43 -1.11 7.69
N LEU A 218 -8.83 -1.18 8.95
CA LEU A 218 -10.08 -0.62 9.47
C LEU A 218 -9.79 0.52 10.47
N ASP A 219 -10.62 1.57 10.43
CA ASP A 219 -10.62 2.64 11.42
C ASP A 219 -11.36 2.21 12.72
N ALA A 220 -11.39 3.10 13.71
CA ALA A 220 -12.09 2.88 14.98
C ALA A 220 -13.60 2.63 14.84
N HIS A 221 -14.20 2.95 13.70
CA HIS A 221 -15.62 2.75 13.41
C HIS A 221 -15.87 1.48 12.58
N GLY A 222 -14.82 0.72 12.24
CA GLY A 222 -14.92 -0.44 11.38
C GLY A 222 -15.09 -0.12 9.90
N ARG A 223 -14.69 1.06 9.45
CA ARG A 223 -14.68 1.42 8.02
C ARG A 223 -13.31 1.09 7.43
N VAL A 224 -13.30 0.57 6.22
CA VAL A 224 -12.06 0.28 5.49
C VAL A 224 -11.39 1.60 5.11
N ILE A 225 -10.19 1.84 5.60
CA ILE A 225 -9.36 3.00 5.27
C ILE A 225 -8.21 2.64 4.32
N GLY A 226 -7.98 1.36 4.10
CA GLY A 226 -6.98 0.87 3.15
C GLY A 226 -7.03 -0.64 2.98
N ILE A 227 -6.23 -1.14 2.01
CA ILE A 227 -5.95 -2.57 1.81
C ILE A 227 -4.53 -2.85 2.29
N ASN A 228 -4.36 -3.81 3.19
CA ASN A 228 -3.05 -4.25 3.65
C ASN A 228 -2.25 -4.82 2.46
N ALA A 229 -1.04 -4.34 2.22
CA ALA A 229 -0.29 -4.70 1.01
C ALA A 229 1.08 -5.30 1.32
N GLN A 230 1.95 -4.55 1.96
CA GLN A 230 3.37 -4.87 2.06
C GLN A 230 3.89 -4.74 3.49
N ILE A 231 4.99 -5.44 3.74
CA ILE A 231 5.84 -5.23 4.91
C ILE A 231 7.21 -4.74 4.41
N LYS A 232 7.78 -3.75 5.07
CA LYS A 232 9.19 -3.39 4.88
C LYS A 232 9.99 -4.11 5.96
N SER A 233 10.63 -5.22 5.58
CA SER A 233 11.41 -6.04 6.51
C SER A 233 12.70 -6.48 5.86
N GLN A 234 13.81 -6.39 6.57
CA GLN A 234 15.09 -6.94 6.15
C GLN A 234 15.18 -8.46 6.41
N SER A 235 14.32 -8.99 7.27
CA SER A 235 14.31 -10.39 7.69
C SER A 235 13.15 -11.21 7.10
N GLY A 236 12.23 -10.58 6.34
CA GLY A 236 11.01 -11.22 5.81
C GLY A 236 9.87 -11.37 6.82
N GLY A 237 10.03 -10.92 8.07
CA GLY A 237 9.00 -10.89 9.11
C GLY A 237 8.54 -9.46 9.42
N GLY A 238 7.35 -9.31 10.00
CA GLY A 238 6.81 -8.00 10.39
C GLY A 238 7.60 -7.38 11.55
N GLU A 239 8.44 -6.39 11.23
CA GLU A 239 9.24 -5.65 12.22
C GLU A 239 8.49 -4.41 12.78
N GLY A 240 7.15 -4.41 12.74
CA GLY A 240 6.33 -3.28 13.17
C GLY A 240 6.23 -2.15 12.14
N VAL A 241 6.52 -2.44 10.87
CA VAL A 241 6.33 -1.51 9.74
C VAL A 241 5.52 -2.20 8.67
N GLY A 242 4.22 -1.94 8.66
CA GLY A 242 3.29 -2.37 7.64
C GLY A 242 2.81 -1.20 6.79
N PHE A 243 2.37 -1.49 5.57
CA PHE A 243 1.79 -0.51 4.66
C PHE A 243 0.43 -0.97 4.15
N ALA A 244 -0.47 -0.01 3.97
CA ALA A 244 -1.75 -0.23 3.32
C ALA A 244 -1.95 0.79 2.19
N ILE A 245 -2.61 0.33 1.12
CA ILE A 245 -3.03 1.16 -0.01
C ILE A 245 -4.23 1.99 0.46
N PRO A 246 -4.21 3.32 0.31
CA PRO A 246 -5.29 4.18 0.77
C PRO A 246 -6.62 3.85 0.10
N VAL A 247 -7.72 3.89 0.86
CA VAL A 247 -9.04 3.51 0.37
C VAL A 247 -9.52 4.40 -0.80
N ASP A 248 -9.11 5.65 -0.86
CA ASP A 248 -9.50 6.55 -1.96
C ASP A 248 -8.88 6.09 -3.29
N ALA A 249 -7.62 5.61 -3.29
CA ALA A 249 -7.00 4.97 -4.45
C ALA A 249 -7.68 3.64 -4.80
N VAL A 250 -7.97 2.83 -3.78
CA VAL A 250 -8.70 1.56 -3.94
C VAL A 250 -10.08 1.80 -4.59
N GLU A 251 -10.86 2.77 -4.09
CA GLU A 251 -12.19 3.07 -4.62
C GLU A 251 -12.15 3.48 -6.09
N ARG A 252 -11.14 4.28 -6.48
CA ARG A 252 -10.91 4.64 -7.88
C ARG A 252 -10.65 3.39 -8.73
N SER A 253 -9.67 2.56 -8.35
CA SER A 253 -9.34 1.34 -9.08
C SER A 253 -10.55 0.42 -9.19
N LEU A 254 -11.26 0.16 -8.09
CA LEU A 254 -12.44 -0.71 -8.08
C LEU A 254 -13.57 -0.21 -9.00
N ARG A 255 -13.74 1.11 -9.12
CA ARG A 255 -14.73 1.71 -10.01
C ARG A 255 -14.36 1.48 -11.47
N GLU A 256 -13.14 1.84 -11.87
CA GLU A 256 -12.66 1.68 -13.24
C GLU A 256 -12.58 0.19 -13.63
N LEU A 257 -12.12 -0.69 -12.73
CA LEU A 257 -12.12 -2.14 -12.96
C LEU A 257 -13.52 -2.71 -13.17
N ARG A 258 -14.53 -2.19 -12.47
CA ARG A 258 -15.92 -2.63 -12.63
C ARG A 258 -16.52 -2.16 -13.95
N ASP A 259 -16.22 -0.94 -14.36
CA ASP A 259 -16.82 -0.29 -15.52
C ASP A 259 -16.11 -0.67 -16.82
N ASP A 260 -14.76 -0.72 -16.80
CA ASP A 260 -13.93 -0.88 -18.00
C ASP A 260 -13.01 -2.11 -17.97
N GLY A 261 -12.92 -2.81 -16.82
CA GLY A 261 -12.05 -3.98 -16.62
C GLY A 261 -10.56 -3.65 -16.52
N ARG A 262 -10.19 -2.38 -16.56
CA ARG A 262 -8.82 -1.86 -16.46
C ARG A 262 -8.81 -0.48 -15.83
N VAL A 263 -7.66 -0.06 -15.32
CA VAL A 263 -7.43 1.28 -14.79
C VAL A 263 -6.48 2.03 -15.72
N GLU A 264 -6.83 3.27 -16.05
CA GLU A 264 -6.00 4.14 -16.88
C GLU A 264 -5.39 5.24 -16.02
N TYR A 265 -4.08 5.44 -16.17
CA TYR A 265 -3.31 6.45 -15.45
C TYR A 265 -2.77 7.48 -16.41
N GLY A 266 -2.93 8.75 -16.07
CA GLY A 266 -2.26 9.83 -16.75
C GLY A 266 -0.74 9.66 -16.66
N TYR A 267 -0.06 10.01 -17.75
CA TYR A 267 1.38 9.90 -17.87
C TYR A 267 1.96 11.15 -18.51
N LEU A 268 2.99 11.70 -17.87
CA LEU A 268 3.69 12.89 -18.35
C LEU A 268 5.04 12.55 -18.99
N GLY A 269 5.75 11.56 -18.49
CA GLY A 269 7.07 11.14 -18.98
C GLY A 269 8.21 12.01 -18.45
N VAL A 270 8.19 12.32 -17.16
CA VAL A 270 9.27 13.04 -16.47
C VAL A 270 9.70 12.31 -15.20
N THR A 271 10.98 12.38 -14.92
CA THR A 271 11.51 12.10 -13.58
C THR A 271 11.71 13.42 -12.85
N THR A 272 11.15 13.56 -11.66
CA THR A 272 11.26 14.78 -10.86
C THR A 272 11.89 14.53 -9.51
N LEU A 273 12.55 15.55 -8.98
CA LEU A 273 13.05 15.60 -7.61
C LEU A 273 12.26 16.68 -6.84
N PRO A 274 11.60 16.33 -5.73
CA PRO A 274 10.90 17.29 -4.91
C PRO A 274 11.85 18.39 -4.40
N LEU A 275 11.43 19.65 -4.46
CA LEU A 275 12.19 20.75 -3.91
C LEU A 275 12.17 20.70 -2.38
N TRP A 276 13.31 21.07 -1.77
CA TRP A 276 13.40 21.44 -0.36
C TRP A 276 14.02 22.81 -0.21
N PRO A 277 13.85 23.53 0.94
CA PRO A 277 14.20 24.91 1.06
C PRO A 277 15.62 25.25 0.68
N GLN A 278 16.60 24.43 1.09
CA GLN A 278 18.01 24.67 0.83
C GLN A 278 18.36 24.43 -0.65
N LEU A 279 17.67 23.49 -1.33
CA LEU A 279 17.84 23.32 -2.78
C LEU A 279 17.26 24.52 -3.53
N ALA A 280 16.07 24.97 -3.17
CA ALA A 280 15.45 26.15 -3.77
C ALA A 280 16.34 27.40 -3.61
N GLU A 281 16.91 27.61 -2.43
CA GLU A 281 17.87 28.70 -2.17
C GLU A 281 19.16 28.52 -2.99
N ARG A 282 19.71 27.30 -3.07
CA ARG A 282 20.93 26.99 -3.84
C ARG A 282 20.77 27.27 -5.32
N LEU A 283 19.56 27.02 -5.85
CA LEU A 283 19.20 27.22 -7.26
C LEU A 283 18.61 28.61 -7.54
N ASP A 284 18.55 29.49 -6.54
CA ASP A 284 17.98 30.85 -6.62
C ASP A 284 16.54 30.86 -7.20
N LEU A 285 15.70 29.93 -6.71
CA LEU A 285 14.34 29.75 -7.18
C LEU A 285 13.32 30.56 -6.39
N ASP A 286 12.40 31.23 -7.07
CA ASP A 286 11.21 31.88 -6.47
C ASP A 286 10.09 30.85 -6.21
N ALA A 287 10.47 29.66 -5.71
CA ALA A 287 9.56 28.62 -5.26
C ALA A 287 10.23 27.79 -4.18
N ARG A 288 9.46 27.34 -3.19
CA ARG A 288 9.96 26.48 -2.10
C ARG A 288 9.46 25.05 -2.19
N ASP A 289 8.42 24.83 -2.98
CA ASP A 289 7.75 23.54 -3.23
C ASP A 289 7.58 23.36 -4.73
N GLY A 290 7.61 22.12 -5.21
CA GLY A 290 7.50 21.74 -6.61
C GLY A 290 8.40 20.57 -6.96
N GLY A 291 8.34 20.14 -8.21
CA GLY A 291 9.17 19.06 -8.77
C GLY A 291 10.22 19.63 -9.74
N LEU A 292 11.50 19.52 -9.40
CA LEU A 292 12.61 19.82 -10.32
C LEU A 292 12.73 18.65 -11.33
N VAL A 293 12.49 18.93 -12.61
CA VAL A 293 12.60 17.95 -13.67
C VAL A 293 14.05 17.53 -13.85
N GLN A 294 14.33 16.27 -13.59
CA GLN A 294 15.65 15.65 -13.74
C GLN A 294 15.85 15.15 -15.15
N GLU A 295 14.85 14.42 -15.66
CA GLU A 295 14.85 13.82 -17.00
C GLU A 295 13.48 13.98 -17.64
N VAL A 296 13.47 14.09 -18.96
CA VAL A 296 12.29 13.99 -19.81
C VAL A 296 12.48 12.76 -20.67
N GLU A 297 11.53 11.83 -20.63
CA GLU A 297 11.58 10.61 -21.43
C GLU A 297 11.36 10.93 -22.92
N GLU A 298 12.10 10.24 -23.79
CA GLU A 298 11.91 10.34 -25.25
C GLU A 298 10.51 9.86 -25.65
N ASP A 299 9.94 10.43 -26.70
CA ASP A 299 8.59 10.13 -27.21
C ASP A 299 7.49 10.27 -26.12
N SER A 300 7.68 11.14 -25.15
CA SER A 300 6.74 11.40 -24.06
C SER A 300 5.90 12.68 -24.26
N PRO A 301 4.73 12.77 -23.60
CA PRO A 301 3.94 14.01 -23.58
C PRO A 301 4.73 15.23 -23.08
N ALA A 302 5.66 15.03 -22.15
CA ALA A 302 6.52 16.09 -21.65
C ALA A 302 7.49 16.61 -22.71
N GLU A 303 8.09 15.72 -23.50
CA GLU A 303 8.95 16.09 -24.62
C GLU A 303 8.17 16.85 -25.69
N ASP A 304 7.01 16.33 -26.09
CA ASP A 304 6.12 16.98 -27.08
C ASP A 304 5.69 18.39 -26.65
N ALA A 305 5.47 18.57 -25.34
CA ALA A 305 5.12 19.87 -24.76
C ALA A 305 6.33 20.80 -24.57
N GLY A 306 7.56 20.30 -24.80
CA GLY A 306 8.79 21.07 -24.69
C GLY A 306 9.22 21.34 -23.26
N LEU A 307 8.92 20.44 -22.30
CA LEU A 307 9.52 20.43 -20.98
C LEU A 307 11.03 20.13 -21.07
N ARG A 308 11.79 20.63 -20.11
CA ARG A 308 13.25 20.50 -20.09
C ARG A 308 13.73 19.77 -18.86
N GLY A 309 14.51 18.72 -19.07
CA GLY A 309 15.26 18.04 -18.03
C GLY A 309 16.52 18.80 -17.64
N GLY A 310 17.10 18.42 -16.48
CA GLY A 310 18.37 18.96 -16.01
C GLY A 310 19.54 18.48 -16.88
N GLY A 311 20.52 19.38 -17.10
CA GLY A 311 21.73 19.12 -17.92
C GLY A 311 23.01 18.91 -17.13
N GLU A 312 23.17 19.60 -16.00
CA GLU A 312 24.39 19.55 -15.18
C GLU A 312 24.17 18.70 -13.93
N GLU A 313 24.99 17.68 -13.76
CA GLU A 313 24.94 16.83 -12.55
C GLU A 313 25.75 17.46 -11.42
N ILE A 314 25.15 17.56 -10.25
CA ILE A 314 25.79 18.00 -9.03
C ILE A 314 25.39 17.09 -7.86
N ASP A 315 26.26 17.05 -6.84
CA ASP A 315 25.92 16.50 -5.53
C ASP A 315 25.59 17.63 -4.56
N PHE A 316 24.38 17.63 -4.01
CA PHE A 316 23.96 18.59 -3.02
C PHE A 316 23.32 17.91 -1.80
N GLN A 317 23.89 18.12 -0.62
CA GLN A 317 23.45 17.49 0.64
C GLN A 317 23.29 15.96 0.54
N ALA A 318 24.28 15.29 -0.04
CA ALA A 318 24.32 13.85 -0.30
C ALA A 318 23.23 13.34 -1.27
N THR A 319 22.64 14.23 -2.06
CA THR A 319 21.67 13.87 -3.09
C THR A 319 22.28 14.21 -4.46
N PRO A 320 22.52 13.23 -5.33
CA PRO A 320 22.86 13.47 -6.73
C PRO A 320 21.64 14.03 -7.46
N LEU A 321 21.81 15.11 -8.21
CA LEU A 321 20.72 15.72 -8.95
C LEU A 321 21.25 16.45 -10.19
N ARG A 322 20.35 16.69 -11.16
CA ARG A 322 20.60 17.51 -12.34
C ARG A 322 19.96 18.88 -12.18
N THR A 323 20.73 19.92 -12.46
CA THR A 323 20.28 21.33 -12.41
C THR A 323 19.97 21.86 -13.80
N GLY A 324 19.27 23.00 -13.90
CA GLY A 324 18.91 23.65 -15.14
C GLY A 324 17.65 23.07 -15.82
N GLY A 325 17.02 22.08 -15.21
CA GLY A 325 15.70 21.60 -15.62
C GLY A 325 14.58 22.53 -15.18
N ASP A 326 13.41 22.33 -15.76
CA ASP A 326 12.18 23.00 -15.36
C ASP A 326 11.80 22.67 -13.92
N VAL A 327 11.14 23.60 -13.24
CA VAL A 327 10.55 23.32 -11.94
C VAL A 327 9.04 23.46 -12.05
N ILE A 328 8.32 22.35 -11.96
CA ILE A 328 6.85 22.32 -12.01
C ILE A 328 6.34 22.67 -10.61
N VAL A 329 5.59 23.78 -10.50
CA VAL A 329 5.11 24.32 -9.23
C VAL A 329 3.60 24.22 -9.05
N ALA A 330 2.85 24.01 -10.13
CA ALA A 330 1.41 23.79 -10.07
C ALA A 330 0.92 22.97 -11.28
N VAL A 331 -0.20 22.29 -11.10
CA VAL A 331 -0.95 21.57 -12.15
C VAL A 331 -2.39 22.08 -12.12
N ASN A 332 -2.92 22.55 -13.25
CA ASN A 332 -4.26 23.14 -13.36
C ASN A 332 -4.53 24.24 -12.32
N GLY A 333 -3.52 25.08 -12.04
CA GLY A 333 -3.59 26.14 -11.04
C GLY A 333 -3.51 25.68 -9.57
N ARG A 334 -3.52 24.37 -9.29
CA ARG A 334 -3.31 23.80 -7.96
C ARG A 334 -1.81 23.69 -7.69
N ARG A 335 -1.32 24.40 -6.68
CA ARG A 335 0.10 24.36 -6.31
C ARG A 335 0.48 22.99 -5.77
N LEU A 336 1.62 22.49 -6.21
CA LEU A 336 2.27 21.33 -5.59
C LEU A 336 2.77 21.71 -4.19
N THR A 337 2.58 20.83 -3.24
CA THR A 337 3.05 20.98 -1.86
C THR A 337 4.09 19.91 -1.57
N ARG A 338 4.81 20.01 -0.45
CA ARG A 338 5.77 18.96 -0.05
C ARG A 338 5.15 17.60 0.21
N ARG A 339 3.84 17.54 0.45
CA ARG A 339 3.10 16.30 0.65
C ARG A 339 2.61 15.67 -0.64
N GLU A 340 2.54 16.47 -1.70
CA GLU A 340 2.02 16.03 -3.00
C GLU A 340 3.16 15.96 -3.99
N ASP A 341 3.50 14.75 -4.42
CA ASP A 341 4.40 14.56 -5.54
C ASP A 341 3.65 14.84 -6.86
N LEU A 342 4.37 15.36 -7.86
CA LEU A 342 3.82 15.53 -9.21
C LEU A 342 3.27 14.22 -9.76
N ALA A 343 3.96 13.11 -9.50
CA ALA A 343 3.55 11.79 -9.95
C ALA A 343 2.17 11.40 -9.41
N ASP A 344 1.86 11.71 -8.15
CA ASP A 344 0.56 11.43 -7.54
C ASP A 344 -0.55 12.24 -8.19
N VAL A 345 -0.29 13.55 -8.44
CA VAL A 345 -1.27 14.44 -9.07
C VAL A 345 -1.57 14.00 -10.50
N ILE A 346 -0.54 13.68 -11.29
CA ILE A 346 -0.70 13.25 -12.69
C ILE A 346 -1.35 11.85 -12.75
N SER A 347 -0.98 10.93 -11.90
CA SER A 347 -1.55 9.57 -11.90
C SER A 347 -3.03 9.53 -11.49
N ALA A 348 -3.52 10.55 -10.79
CA ALA A 348 -4.93 10.69 -10.46
C ALA A 348 -5.79 11.17 -11.67
N MET A 349 -5.16 11.57 -12.76
CA MET A 349 -5.79 12.05 -13.99
C MET A 349 -5.86 10.93 -15.04
N SER A 350 -6.67 11.15 -16.08
CA SER A 350 -6.85 10.17 -17.14
C SER A 350 -5.90 10.43 -18.33
N ALA A 351 -5.59 9.38 -19.09
CA ALA A 351 -4.93 9.53 -20.38
C ALA A 351 -5.80 10.36 -21.34
N GLY A 352 -5.17 11.23 -22.15
CA GLY A 352 -5.84 12.17 -23.03
C GLY A 352 -6.36 13.45 -22.36
N GLU A 353 -6.27 13.55 -21.02
CA GLU A 353 -6.63 14.78 -20.31
C GLU A 353 -5.59 15.88 -20.59
N ARG A 354 -6.07 17.11 -20.83
CA ARG A 354 -5.19 18.27 -20.98
C ARG A 354 -4.99 18.95 -19.66
N VAL A 355 -3.72 19.17 -19.32
CA VAL A 355 -3.30 19.82 -18.08
C VAL A 355 -2.47 21.06 -18.39
N GLU A 356 -2.66 22.09 -17.59
CA GLU A 356 -1.82 23.29 -17.59
C GLU A 356 -0.80 23.17 -16.48
N LEU A 357 0.49 23.16 -16.81
CA LEU A 357 1.59 23.14 -15.85
C LEU A 357 2.10 24.57 -15.65
N ASP A 358 2.14 25.06 -14.41
CA ASP A 358 2.90 26.26 -14.07
C ASP A 358 4.36 25.84 -13.80
N VAL A 359 5.28 26.38 -14.60
CA VAL A 359 6.68 25.98 -14.64
C VAL A 359 7.57 27.20 -14.37
N LEU A 360 8.63 27.02 -13.59
CA LEU A 360 9.75 27.96 -13.49
C LEU A 360 10.85 27.47 -14.42
N ARG A 361 11.25 28.31 -15.37
CA ARG A 361 12.35 28.07 -16.32
C ARG A 361 13.23 29.30 -16.40
N ASP A 362 14.51 29.17 -16.13
CA ASP A 362 15.48 30.28 -16.14
C ASP A 362 15.03 31.50 -15.31
N GLY A 363 14.38 31.25 -14.16
CA GLY A 363 13.84 32.28 -13.26
C GLY A 363 12.49 32.88 -13.70
N GLU A 364 11.95 32.52 -14.86
CA GLU A 364 10.67 33.01 -15.37
C GLU A 364 9.55 31.99 -15.18
N ARG A 365 8.35 32.47 -14.84
CA ARG A 365 7.13 31.64 -14.81
C ARG A 365 6.57 31.48 -16.19
N ARG A 366 6.25 30.23 -16.55
CA ARG A 366 5.62 29.88 -17.83
C ARG A 366 4.48 28.90 -17.59
N LYS A 367 3.50 28.95 -18.48
CA LYS A 367 2.42 27.96 -18.56
C LYS A 367 2.69 27.06 -19.75
N ILE A 368 2.63 25.76 -19.51
CA ILE A 368 2.82 24.74 -20.54
C ILE A 368 1.59 23.84 -20.52
N GLU A 369 0.88 23.77 -21.64
CA GLU A 369 -0.22 22.82 -21.82
C GLU A 369 0.34 21.49 -22.29
N VAL A 370 -0.12 20.40 -21.65
CA VAL A 370 0.27 19.03 -21.98
C VAL A 370 -0.98 18.17 -22.08
N GLU A 371 -1.07 17.37 -23.12
CA GLU A 371 -2.05 16.29 -23.23
C GLU A 371 -1.41 15.02 -22.63
N LEU A 372 -1.96 14.52 -21.52
CA LEU A 372 -1.39 13.36 -20.82
C LEU A 372 -1.49 12.11 -21.69
N GLY A 373 -0.42 11.36 -21.75
CA GLY A 373 -0.39 10.02 -22.35
C GLY A 373 -0.99 8.97 -21.43
N GLN A 374 -1.09 7.76 -21.95
CA GLN A 374 -1.35 6.58 -21.12
C GLN A 374 -0.04 6.10 -20.52
N ARG A 375 -0.05 5.80 -19.22
CA ARG A 375 1.10 5.20 -18.55
C ARG A 375 1.48 3.90 -19.27
N PRO A 376 2.74 3.74 -19.73
CA PRO A 376 3.15 2.55 -20.44
C PRO A 376 3.01 1.31 -19.55
N ALA A 377 2.44 0.24 -20.12
CA ALA A 377 2.49 -1.08 -19.52
C ALA A 377 3.96 -1.53 -19.54
N ASN A 378 4.49 -1.91 -18.38
CA ASN A 378 5.85 -2.39 -18.16
C ASN A 378 6.68 -2.64 -19.42
N SER A 379 7.42 -1.65 -19.87
CA SER A 379 8.53 -1.79 -20.79
C SER A 379 9.77 -1.44 -19.99
N GLY A 380 10.40 -2.46 -19.40
CA GLY A 380 11.70 -2.37 -18.74
C GLY A 380 12.75 -2.97 -19.59
#